data_c9b72c2ae02c1a7541188f5a0cffdd0b
#
_entry.id   c9b72c2ae02c1a7541188f5a0cffdd0b
#
_cell.length_a   1.000
_cell.length_b   1.000
_cell.length_c   1.000
_cell.angle_alpha   90.00
_cell.angle_beta   90.00
_cell.angle_gamma   90.00
#
_symmetry.space_group_name_H-M   'P 1'
#
loop_
_entity.id
_entity.type
_entity.pdbx_description
1 polymer ?
#
loop_
_entity_poly.entity_id
_entity_poly.type
_entity_poly.pdbx_seq_one_letter_code
_entity_poly.pdbx_strand_id
1 'polypeptide(L)'
;MRAILVNSEKNYIAYGNEQYQTKNTEGFDVAPHATIEVLIKSKGTESHGSTLYLWRYPCFECAKAIVYAGIRKVVYKHEDNSDPTRSEAQLLLEHSDIEIVKNPDLDF
;
A
#
# COMPACT_ATOMS: atom_id res chain seq x y z
N MET A 1 6.04 7.33 6.31
CA MET A 1 5.45 5.99 6.13
C MET A 1 6.12 5.29 4.98
N ARG A 2 6.16 3.98 5.03
CA ARG A 2 7.00 3.19 4.13
C ARG A 2 6.23 2.06 3.51
N ALA A 3 6.62 1.67 2.30
CA ALA A 3 6.06 0.52 1.61
C ALA A 3 7.19 -0.23 0.91
N ILE A 4 7.16 -1.53 1.00
CA ILE A 4 8.13 -2.40 0.33
C ILE A 4 7.35 -3.46 -0.45
N LEU A 5 7.67 -3.60 -1.72
CA LEU A 5 7.07 -4.60 -2.58
C LEU A 5 8.06 -5.74 -2.82
N VAL A 6 7.60 -6.96 -2.55
CA VAL A 6 8.40 -8.18 -2.71
C VAL A 6 7.64 -9.12 -3.64
N ASN A 7 8.29 -9.66 -4.66
CA ASN A 7 7.63 -10.55 -5.60
C ASN A 7 7.39 -11.94 -5.00
N SER A 8 6.72 -12.81 -5.76
CA SER A 8 6.37 -14.16 -5.29
C SER A 8 7.58 -15.04 -4.97
N GLU A 9 8.75 -14.70 -5.50
CA GLU A 9 10.01 -15.40 -5.23
C GLU A 9 10.78 -14.78 -4.07
N LYS A 10 10.15 -13.84 -3.35
CA LYS A 10 10.71 -13.10 -2.21
C LYS A 10 11.89 -12.21 -2.57
N ASN A 11 11.95 -11.79 -3.83
CA ASN A 11 12.95 -10.81 -4.26
C ASN A 11 12.36 -9.39 -4.11
N TYR A 12 13.18 -8.50 -3.58
CA TYR A 12 12.81 -7.10 -3.47
C TYR A 12 12.58 -6.49 -4.85
N ILE A 13 11.47 -5.76 -4.99
CA ILE A 13 11.13 -5.08 -6.23
C ILE A 13 11.29 -3.58 -6.09
N ALA A 14 10.62 -3.00 -5.11
CA ALA A 14 10.58 -1.55 -4.99
C ALA A 14 10.33 -1.11 -3.54
N TYR A 15 10.80 0.08 -3.23
CA TYR A 15 10.61 0.72 -1.95
C TYR A 15 9.96 2.09 -2.18
N GLY A 16 8.91 2.38 -1.44
CA GLY A 16 8.24 3.66 -1.45
C GLY A 16 8.26 4.29 -0.07
N ASN A 17 8.35 5.61 -0.04
CA ASN A 17 8.34 6.35 1.19
C ASN A 17 7.33 7.49 1.05
N GLU A 18 6.33 7.51 1.93
CA GLU A 18 5.35 8.58 1.91
C GLU A 18 6.06 9.89 2.18
N GLN A 19 6.06 10.77 1.20
CA GLN A 19 6.67 12.08 1.33
C GLN A 19 5.76 12.99 2.16
N TYR A 20 6.37 14.02 2.75
CA TYR A 20 5.61 15.02 3.46
C TYR A 20 4.56 15.60 2.52
N GLN A 21 3.35 15.80 3.07
CA GLN A 21 2.24 16.35 2.32
C GLN A 21 2.60 17.74 1.83
N THR A 22 2.80 17.86 0.52
CA THR A 22 2.87 19.15 -0.15
C THR A 22 1.52 19.39 -0.79
N LYS A 23 0.93 20.53 -0.47
CA LYS A 23 -0.35 20.89 -1.05
C LYS A 23 -0.12 21.85 -2.20
N ASN A 24 -0.91 21.72 -3.26
CA ASN A 24 -0.89 22.70 -4.34
C ASN A 24 -1.55 23.99 -3.87
N THR A 25 -1.65 25.00 -4.74
CA THR A 25 -2.23 26.29 -4.39
C THR A 25 -3.70 26.24 -3.99
N GLU A 26 -4.38 25.13 -4.34
CA GLU A 26 -5.79 24.91 -4.00
C GLU A 26 -5.96 24.10 -2.72
N GLY A 27 -4.87 23.69 -2.08
CA GLY A 27 -4.89 22.96 -0.83
C GLY A 27 -4.99 21.43 -0.96
N PHE A 28 -4.85 20.89 -2.15
CA PHE A 28 -4.89 19.45 -2.38
C PHE A 28 -3.50 18.82 -2.22
N ASP A 29 -3.46 17.60 -1.67
CA ASP A 29 -2.23 16.84 -1.54
C ASP A 29 -1.75 16.41 -2.94
N VAL A 30 -0.49 16.67 -3.23
CA VAL A 30 0.10 16.33 -4.53
C VAL A 30 1.16 15.23 -4.44
N ALA A 31 1.62 14.90 -3.23
CA ALA A 31 2.59 13.82 -3.04
C ALA A 31 1.88 12.46 -3.02
N PRO A 32 2.40 11.46 -3.73
CA PRO A 32 1.78 10.13 -3.69
C PRO A 32 2.02 9.44 -2.35
N HIS A 33 1.08 8.60 -1.97
CA HIS A 33 1.26 7.72 -0.83
C HIS A 33 2.38 6.70 -1.14
N ALA A 34 3.00 6.16 -0.09
CA ALA A 34 4.07 5.17 -0.25
C ALA A 34 3.65 3.98 -1.12
N THR A 35 2.43 3.49 -0.94
CA THR A 35 1.89 2.41 -1.76
C THR A 35 1.85 2.78 -3.23
N ILE A 36 1.32 3.96 -3.55
CA ILE A 36 1.21 4.43 -4.93
C ILE A 36 2.60 4.59 -5.54
N GLU A 37 3.54 5.16 -4.80
CA GLU A 37 4.92 5.32 -5.26
C GLU A 37 5.57 3.99 -5.62
N VAL A 38 5.41 2.98 -4.74
CA VAL A 38 5.95 1.64 -4.98
C VAL A 38 5.37 1.03 -6.25
N LEU A 39 4.07 1.15 -6.45
CA LEU A 39 3.41 0.57 -7.63
C LEU A 39 3.83 1.26 -8.92
N ILE A 40 4.05 2.56 -8.89
CA ILE A 40 4.58 3.29 -10.04
C ILE A 40 6.00 2.79 -10.35
N LYS A 41 6.85 2.64 -9.34
CA LYS A 41 8.21 2.18 -9.53
C LYS A 41 8.29 0.74 -10.05
N SER A 42 7.35 -0.11 -9.67
CA SER A 42 7.33 -1.52 -10.11
C SER A 42 6.83 -1.69 -11.54
N LYS A 43 6.28 -0.63 -12.14
CA LYS A 43 5.75 -0.64 -13.50
C LYS A 43 4.64 -1.68 -13.73
N GLY A 44 3.99 -2.11 -12.67
CA GLY A 44 2.77 -2.91 -12.74
C GLY A 44 2.95 -4.40 -13.00
N THR A 45 3.79 -4.79 -13.95
CA THR A 45 3.91 -6.21 -14.33
C THR A 45 4.55 -7.07 -13.25
N GLU A 46 5.45 -6.50 -12.47
CA GLU A 46 6.15 -7.21 -11.41
C GLU A 46 5.36 -7.28 -10.11
N SER A 47 4.32 -6.47 -9.98
CA SER A 47 3.51 -6.43 -8.76
C SER A 47 2.51 -7.57 -8.67
N HIS A 48 2.15 -8.19 -9.80
CA HIS A 48 1.17 -9.27 -9.82
C HIS A 48 1.65 -10.48 -9.00
N GLY A 49 0.82 -10.93 -8.07
CA GLY A 49 1.18 -12.04 -7.18
C GLY A 49 2.15 -11.69 -6.07
N SER A 50 2.50 -10.42 -5.94
CA SER A 50 3.50 -9.95 -4.97
C SER A 50 2.92 -9.73 -3.58
N THR A 51 3.83 -9.54 -2.61
CA THR A 51 3.47 -9.15 -1.25
C THR A 51 3.90 -7.70 -1.02
N LEU A 52 2.98 -6.92 -0.45
CA LEU A 52 3.22 -5.53 -0.13
C LEU A 52 3.31 -5.38 1.38
N TYR A 53 4.43 -4.84 1.86
CA TYR A 53 4.65 -4.54 3.27
C TYR A 53 4.42 -3.06 3.50
N LEU A 54 3.53 -2.71 4.41
CA LEU A 54 3.13 -1.35 4.69
C LEU A 54 3.36 -0.98 6.15
N TRP A 55 3.71 0.28 6.37
CA TRP A 55 3.81 0.82 7.73
C TRP A 55 2.44 0.95 8.38
N ARG A 56 1.43 1.36 7.60
CA ARG A 56 0.05 1.49 8.07
C ARG A 56 -0.94 0.79 7.17
N TYR A 57 -2.10 0.49 7.71
CA TYR A 57 -3.19 -0.06 6.93
C TYR A 57 -3.52 0.87 5.76
N PRO A 58 -3.71 0.35 4.54
CA PRO A 58 -3.93 1.21 3.38
C PRO A 58 -5.27 1.93 3.42
N CYS A 59 -5.28 3.16 2.93
CA CYS A 59 -6.52 3.90 2.71
C CYS A 59 -7.25 3.34 1.48
N PHE A 60 -8.47 3.83 1.22
CA PHE A 60 -9.27 3.32 0.11
C PHE A 60 -8.58 3.52 -1.24
N GLU A 61 -7.95 4.68 -1.47
CA GLU A 61 -7.22 4.93 -2.72
C GLU A 61 -6.06 3.95 -2.90
N CYS A 62 -5.32 3.69 -1.83
CA CYS A 62 -4.24 2.70 -1.86
C CYS A 62 -4.78 1.30 -2.07
N ALA A 63 -5.91 0.96 -1.45
CA ALA A 63 -6.55 -0.35 -1.63
C ALA A 63 -6.95 -0.58 -3.08
N LYS A 64 -7.50 0.43 -3.75
CA LYS A 64 -7.83 0.33 -5.18
C LYS A 64 -6.58 0.02 -6.01
N ALA A 65 -5.50 0.75 -5.76
CA ALA A 65 -4.24 0.54 -6.46
C ALA A 65 -3.68 -0.86 -6.22
N ILE A 66 -3.78 -1.36 -5.00
CA ILE A 66 -3.34 -2.72 -4.63
C ILE A 66 -4.11 -3.77 -5.44
N VAL A 67 -5.43 -3.62 -5.53
CA VAL A 67 -6.27 -4.55 -6.29
C VAL A 67 -5.90 -4.52 -7.77
N TYR A 68 -5.78 -3.33 -8.35
CA TYR A 68 -5.44 -3.21 -9.77
C TYR A 68 -4.05 -3.76 -10.10
N ALA A 69 -3.11 -3.66 -9.15
CA ALA A 69 -1.76 -4.17 -9.35
C ALA A 69 -1.66 -5.69 -9.25
N GLY A 70 -2.72 -6.36 -8.81
CA GLY A 70 -2.72 -7.80 -8.66
C GLY A 70 -1.91 -8.30 -7.47
N ILE A 71 -1.74 -7.49 -6.44
CA ILE A 71 -1.02 -7.88 -5.23
C ILE A 71 -1.82 -8.95 -4.51
N ARG A 72 -1.13 -9.99 -4.07
CA ARG A 72 -1.75 -11.16 -3.44
C ARG A 72 -1.87 -11.01 -1.93
N LYS A 73 -0.90 -10.36 -1.29
CA LYS A 73 -0.81 -10.28 0.16
C LYS A 73 -0.35 -8.91 0.61
N VAL A 74 -0.98 -8.41 1.67
CA VAL A 74 -0.58 -7.16 2.32
C VAL A 74 -0.25 -7.47 3.78
N VAL A 75 0.93 -7.04 4.21
CA VAL A 75 1.36 -7.12 5.61
C VAL A 75 1.54 -5.70 6.11
N TYR A 76 0.85 -5.34 7.19
CA TYR A 76 0.93 -3.98 7.71
C TYR A 76 1.31 -4.00 9.20
N LYS A 77 1.93 -2.91 9.65
CA LYS A 77 2.40 -2.82 11.04
C LYS A 77 1.38 -2.16 11.95
N HIS A 78 0.82 -1.04 11.54
CA HIS A 78 -0.06 -0.23 12.39
C HIS A 78 -1.45 -0.08 11.78
N GLU A 79 -2.48 -0.14 12.64
CA GLU A 79 -3.82 0.27 12.25
C GLU A 79 -3.86 1.79 12.06
N ASP A 80 -4.73 2.22 11.16
CA ASP A 80 -4.99 3.65 11.00
C ASP A 80 -6.45 3.93 11.33
N ASN A 81 -6.72 4.11 12.61
CA ASN A 81 -8.08 4.35 13.11
C ASN A 81 -8.56 5.77 12.82
N SER A 82 -7.67 6.65 12.38
CA SER A 82 -8.01 8.02 12.03
C SER A 82 -8.45 8.18 10.58
N ASP A 83 -8.25 7.15 9.75
CA ASP A 83 -8.61 7.19 8.34
C ASP A 83 -10.10 6.95 8.17
N PRO A 84 -10.88 7.94 7.67
CA PRO A 84 -12.32 7.77 7.47
C PRO A 84 -12.66 6.74 6.38
N THR A 85 -11.70 6.35 5.55
CA THR A 85 -11.93 5.37 4.47
C THR A 85 -11.49 3.95 4.84
N ARG A 86 -11.10 3.72 6.09
CA ARG A 86 -10.58 2.43 6.57
C ARG A 86 -11.56 1.28 6.30
N SER A 87 -12.85 1.49 6.55
CA SER A 87 -13.86 0.45 6.39
C SER A 87 -14.07 0.08 4.93
N GLU A 88 -14.11 1.05 4.04
CA GLU A 88 -14.23 0.82 2.60
C GLU A 88 -13.01 0.10 2.06
N ALA A 89 -11.82 0.47 2.53
CA ALA A 89 -10.58 -0.21 2.15
C ALA A 89 -10.62 -1.68 2.54
N GLN A 90 -11.06 -1.98 3.76
CA GLN A 90 -11.16 -3.35 4.25
C GLN A 90 -12.13 -4.16 3.40
N LEU A 91 -13.31 -3.63 3.12
CA LEU A 91 -14.30 -4.33 2.31
C LEU A 91 -13.76 -4.66 0.92
N LEU A 92 -13.10 -3.69 0.29
CA LEU A 92 -12.55 -3.89 -1.04
C LEU A 92 -11.48 -4.98 -1.05
N LEU A 93 -10.55 -4.94 -0.11
CA LEU A 93 -9.47 -5.91 -0.07
C LEU A 93 -9.98 -7.32 0.24
N GLU A 94 -10.94 -7.45 1.16
CA GLU A 94 -11.54 -8.75 1.49
C GLU A 94 -12.31 -9.35 0.30
N HIS A 95 -13.04 -8.53 -0.44
CA HIS A 95 -13.78 -8.99 -1.62
C HIS A 95 -12.88 -9.29 -2.82
N SER A 96 -11.64 -8.90 -2.77
CA SER A 96 -10.66 -9.12 -3.84
C SER A 96 -9.73 -10.30 -3.59
N ASP A 97 -10.02 -11.10 -2.58
CA ASP A 97 -9.24 -12.28 -2.19
C ASP A 97 -7.79 -11.97 -1.88
N ILE A 98 -7.53 -10.78 -1.34
CA ILE A 98 -6.18 -10.39 -0.92
C ILE A 98 -6.01 -10.77 0.55
N GLU A 99 -4.96 -11.52 0.85
CA GLU A 99 -4.62 -11.86 2.23
C GLU A 99 -4.06 -10.64 2.93
N ILE A 100 -4.62 -10.30 4.10
CA ILE A 100 -4.18 -9.16 4.88
C ILE A 100 -3.76 -9.62 6.27
N VAL A 101 -2.52 -9.31 6.65
CA VAL A 101 -1.92 -9.73 7.91
C VAL A 101 -1.37 -8.52 8.64
N LYS A 102 -1.70 -8.41 9.92
CA LYS A 102 -1.07 -7.42 10.80
C LYS A 102 0.17 -8.02 11.43
N ASN A 103 1.30 -7.34 11.33
CA ASN A 103 2.55 -7.75 11.95
C ASN A 103 3.18 -6.56 12.69
N PRO A 104 2.93 -6.42 14.01
CA PRO A 104 3.47 -5.30 14.77
C PRO A 104 4.99 -5.32 14.94
N ASP A 105 5.62 -6.45 14.64
CA ASP A 105 7.08 -6.61 14.74
C ASP A 105 7.79 -6.26 13.44
N LEU A 106 7.06 -5.85 12.42
CA LEU A 106 7.64 -5.48 11.14
C LEU A 106 8.59 -4.31 11.32
N ASP A 107 9.80 -4.43 10.75
CA ASP A 107 10.85 -3.43 10.90
C ASP A 107 11.39 -3.01 9.54
N PHE A 108 11.12 -1.76 9.17
CA PHE A 108 11.64 -1.17 7.93
C PHE A 108 11.48 0.35 7.87
#